data_2690174a59de1bd10da883bc66142308
#
_entry.id   2690174a59de1bd10da883bc66142308
#
_cell.length_a   1.000
_cell.length_b   1.000
_cell.length_c   1.000
_cell.angle_alpha   90.00
_cell.angle_beta   90.00
_cell.angle_gamma   90.00
#
_symmetry.space_group_name_H-M   'P 1'
#
loop_
_entity.id
_entity.type
_entity.pdbx_description
1 polymer ?
#
loop_
_entity_poly.entity_id
_entity_poly.type
_entity_poly.pdbx_seq_one_letter_code
_entity_poly.pdbx_strand_id
1 'polypeptide(L)'
;MEKTYHSLKDFELSYGKNAIERANDFQQYIEQLNDFGCKSYWITSHTGIGSTMAIEGFNEPVIAFISNDYLGMSQREETKQAGIDAIKKYGTGACAAQVIGGYLDIHQQLEKEIASFVGQEEAILFSSGFGANAGILRALLGQNDIALIDPYIHTSAMAGLKGTNITSNPQPLPVPVPR
;
A
#
# COMPACT_ATOMS: atom_id res chain seq x y z
N MET A 1 26.26 19.72 -19.32
CA MET A 1 25.14 20.29 -18.55
C MET A 1 24.55 19.17 -17.73
N GLU A 2 24.69 19.20 -16.43
CA GLU A 2 24.03 18.29 -15.50
C GLU A 2 22.51 18.50 -15.64
N LYS A 3 21.79 17.41 -15.83
CA LYS A 3 20.34 17.45 -15.97
C LYS A 3 19.75 17.68 -14.57
N THR A 4 19.11 18.81 -14.36
CA THR A 4 18.40 19.10 -13.11
C THR A 4 17.02 18.46 -13.21
N TYR A 5 16.70 17.51 -12.31
CA TYR A 5 15.40 16.89 -12.20
C TYR A 5 14.55 17.66 -11.19
N HIS A 6 13.31 17.99 -11.53
CA HIS A 6 12.45 18.83 -10.69
C HIS A 6 11.28 18.04 -10.07
N SER A 7 10.95 16.87 -10.61
CA SER A 7 9.83 16.05 -10.12
C SER A 7 9.96 14.59 -10.54
N LEU A 8 9.18 13.72 -9.90
CA LEU A 8 9.06 12.30 -10.27
C LEU A 8 8.55 12.11 -11.70
N LYS A 9 7.77 13.04 -12.25
CA LYS A 9 7.26 12.98 -13.64
C LYS A 9 8.38 13.02 -14.68
N ASP A 10 9.52 13.60 -14.34
CA ASP A 10 10.67 13.68 -15.27
C ASP A 10 11.21 12.28 -15.60
N PHE A 11 10.96 11.28 -14.72
CA PHE A 11 11.38 9.89 -14.92
C PHE A 11 10.31 9.05 -15.64
N GLU A 12 9.02 9.39 -15.48
CA GLU A 12 7.93 8.71 -16.17
C GLU A 12 7.95 8.97 -17.68
N LEU A 13 8.37 10.17 -18.09
CA LEU A 13 8.35 10.66 -19.46
C LEU A 13 9.72 10.60 -20.17
N SER A 14 10.71 9.89 -19.62
CA SER A 14 12.04 9.78 -20.23
C SER A 14 12.05 8.84 -21.44
N TYR A 15 11.58 9.33 -22.57
CA TYR A 15 11.63 8.61 -23.83
C TYR A 15 13.08 8.32 -24.27
N GLY A 16 13.31 7.12 -24.79
CA GLY A 16 14.60 6.71 -25.35
C GLY A 16 15.61 6.14 -24.35
N LYS A 17 15.26 6.06 -23.05
CA LYS A 17 16.08 5.43 -22.02
C LYS A 17 15.57 4.05 -21.64
N ASN A 18 16.48 3.09 -21.45
CA ASN A 18 16.14 1.78 -20.87
C ASN A 18 15.87 1.87 -19.35
N ALA A 19 15.41 0.77 -18.75
CA ALA A 19 15.03 0.75 -17.33
C ALA A 19 16.19 1.07 -16.38
N ILE A 20 17.41 0.63 -16.70
CA ILE A 20 18.61 0.85 -15.86
C ILE A 20 19.01 2.33 -15.92
N GLU A 21 19.00 2.92 -17.11
CA GLU A 21 19.31 4.35 -17.27
C GLU A 21 18.32 5.23 -16.50
N ARG A 22 17.02 4.90 -16.53
CA ARG A 22 16.01 5.61 -15.73
C ARG A 22 16.24 5.44 -14.22
N ALA A 23 16.64 4.25 -13.78
CA ALA A 23 16.93 4.00 -12.37
C ALA A 23 18.17 4.81 -11.91
N ASN A 24 19.21 4.90 -12.74
CA ASN A 24 20.38 5.73 -12.44
C ASN A 24 20.02 7.22 -12.37
N ASP A 25 19.20 7.71 -13.29
CA ASP A 25 18.72 9.09 -13.24
C ASP A 25 17.94 9.37 -11.95
N PHE A 26 17.09 8.43 -11.54
CA PHE A 26 16.34 8.56 -10.29
C PHE A 26 17.25 8.56 -9.07
N GLN A 27 18.28 7.72 -9.06
CA GLN A 27 19.29 7.72 -7.99
C GLN A 27 19.98 9.08 -7.88
N GLN A 28 20.40 9.68 -8.99
CA GLN A 28 21.01 11.02 -9.00
C GLN A 28 20.06 12.09 -8.45
N TYR A 29 18.76 12.01 -8.77
CA TYR A 29 17.76 12.91 -8.22
C TYR A 29 17.64 12.80 -6.70
N ILE A 30 17.65 11.58 -6.17
CA ILE A 30 17.63 11.35 -4.71
C ILE A 30 18.88 11.91 -4.04
N GLU A 31 20.05 11.72 -4.65
CA GLU A 31 21.31 12.28 -4.15
C GLU A 31 21.26 13.81 -4.12
N GLN A 32 20.80 14.47 -5.17
CA GLN A 32 20.60 15.92 -5.20
C GLN A 32 19.67 16.41 -4.08
N LEU A 33 18.53 15.71 -3.84
CA LEU A 33 17.63 16.07 -2.74
C LEU A 33 18.31 15.96 -1.37
N ASN A 34 19.11 14.93 -1.16
CA ASN A 34 19.87 14.75 0.08
C ASN A 34 20.90 15.86 0.29
N ASP A 35 21.60 16.28 -0.77
CA ASP A 35 22.57 17.38 -0.74
C ASP A 35 21.93 18.72 -0.38
N PHE A 36 20.66 18.93 -0.77
CA PHE A 36 19.87 20.08 -0.35
C PHE A 36 19.27 19.95 1.07
N GLY A 37 19.61 18.89 1.81
CA GLY A 37 19.05 18.62 3.15
C GLY A 37 17.59 18.16 3.13
N CYS A 38 17.04 17.86 1.96
CA CYS A 38 15.69 17.36 1.76
C CYS A 38 15.67 15.83 1.72
N LYS A 39 15.96 15.16 2.83
CA LYS A 39 15.86 13.69 2.93
C LYS A 39 14.40 13.28 2.93
N SER A 40 13.80 13.17 1.73
CA SER A 40 12.37 12.94 1.56
C SER A 40 11.98 11.47 1.38
N TYR A 41 12.95 10.60 1.10
CA TYR A 41 12.74 9.19 0.79
C TYR A 41 13.64 8.29 1.64
N TRP A 42 13.14 7.06 1.93
CA TRP A 42 13.88 6.03 2.68
C TRP A 42 14.46 6.52 4.01
N ILE A 43 13.64 7.27 4.76
CA ILE A 43 14.01 7.70 6.11
C ILE A 43 14.00 6.46 7.00
N THR A 44 15.16 6.17 7.62
CA THR A 44 15.30 5.02 8.51
C THR A 44 14.68 5.32 9.87
N SER A 45 13.72 4.50 10.30
CA SER A 45 13.21 4.51 11.67
C SER A 45 13.94 3.47 12.51
N HIS A 46 14.34 3.86 13.72
CA HIS A 46 14.97 2.99 14.70
C HIS A 46 13.96 2.38 15.70
N THR A 47 12.69 2.77 15.60
CA THR A 47 11.59 2.26 16.43
C THR A 47 10.41 1.83 15.58
N GLY A 48 9.45 1.14 16.20
CA GLY A 48 8.12 0.97 15.60
C GLY A 48 7.48 2.33 15.35
N ILE A 49 6.65 2.41 14.31
CA ILE A 49 5.94 3.64 13.95
C ILE A 49 4.65 3.71 14.77
N GLY A 50 4.62 4.64 15.72
CA GLY A 50 3.45 4.97 16.54
C GLY A 50 3.07 6.44 16.36
N SER A 51 2.61 7.09 17.42
CA SER A 51 2.39 8.55 17.45
C SER A 51 3.71 9.33 17.40
N THR A 52 4.79 8.72 17.85
CA THR A 52 6.17 9.23 17.75
C THR A 52 7.07 8.13 17.20
N MET A 53 8.19 8.53 16.61
CA MET A 53 9.19 7.61 16.08
C MET A 53 10.59 8.22 16.21
N ALA A 54 11.60 7.37 16.45
CA ALA A 54 13.00 7.77 16.37
C ALA A 54 13.49 7.54 14.93
N ILE A 55 14.00 8.59 14.30
CA ILE A 55 14.49 8.54 12.93
C ILE A 55 15.96 8.95 12.85
N GLU A 56 16.64 8.42 11.86
CA GLU A 56 18.03 8.71 11.58
C GLU A 56 18.25 10.23 11.35
N GLY A 57 19.27 10.79 12.00
CA GLY A 57 19.63 12.21 11.89
C GLY A 57 18.91 13.13 12.88
N PHE A 58 18.07 12.61 13.77
CA PHE A 58 17.41 13.36 14.86
C PHE A 58 17.77 12.75 16.21
N ASN A 59 18.11 13.60 17.18
CA ASN A 59 18.45 13.15 18.53
C ASN A 59 17.21 12.82 19.38
N GLU A 60 16.11 13.48 19.09
CA GLU A 60 14.84 13.31 19.83
C GLU A 60 13.78 12.66 18.94
N PRO A 61 12.85 11.89 19.52
CA PRO A 61 11.73 11.33 18.78
C PRO A 61 10.89 12.42 18.11
N VAL A 62 10.48 12.20 16.88
CA VAL A 62 9.61 13.10 16.13
C VAL A 62 8.16 12.62 16.14
N ILE A 63 7.20 13.53 16.00
CA ILE A 63 5.77 13.20 15.86
C ILE A 63 5.54 12.62 14.46
N ALA A 64 4.93 11.45 14.39
CA ALA A 64 4.71 10.71 13.15
C ALA A 64 3.32 10.99 12.56
N PHE A 65 3.28 11.72 11.44
CA PHE A 65 2.06 11.92 10.64
C PHE A 65 1.97 11.00 9.42
N ILE A 66 2.93 10.09 9.26
CA ILE A 66 3.04 9.18 8.10
C ILE A 66 2.37 7.83 8.32
N SER A 67 1.95 7.54 9.55
CA SER A 67 1.38 6.24 9.91
C SER A 67 -0.08 6.13 9.51
N ASN A 68 -0.47 4.97 8.97
CA ASN A 68 -1.87 4.58 8.78
C ASN A 68 -2.47 3.90 10.03
N ASP A 69 -1.71 3.77 11.11
CA ASP A 69 -2.16 3.21 12.38
C ASP A 69 -2.91 4.28 13.21
N TYR A 70 -4.04 4.75 12.68
CA TYR A 70 -4.80 5.88 13.23
C TYR A 70 -5.26 5.69 14.67
N LEU A 71 -5.44 4.45 15.12
CA LEU A 71 -5.86 4.11 16.48
C LEU A 71 -4.70 3.67 17.37
N GLY A 72 -3.47 3.63 16.86
CA GLY A 72 -2.29 3.19 17.59
C GLY A 72 -2.34 1.72 18.01
N MET A 73 -3.08 0.89 17.27
CA MET A 73 -3.30 -0.52 17.62
C MET A 73 -2.03 -1.35 17.50
N SER A 74 -1.15 -1.03 16.54
CA SER A 74 0.07 -1.82 16.30
C SER A 74 1.06 -1.80 17.47
N GLN A 75 1.00 -0.77 18.32
CA GLN A 75 1.92 -0.61 19.46
C GLN A 75 1.34 -1.04 20.79
N ARG A 76 0.08 -1.48 20.84
CA ARG A 76 -0.55 -1.97 22.06
C ARG A 76 0.03 -3.31 22.49
N GLU A 77 0.21 -3.49 23.80
CA GLU A 77 0.77 -4.73 24.35
C GLU A 77 -0.12 -5.94 24.05
N GLU A 78 -1.44 -5.78 24.07
CA GLU A 78 -2.39 -6.84 23.75
C GLU A 78 -2.21 -7.33 22.31
N THR A 79 -2.02 -6.40 21.36
CA THR A 79 -1.80 -6.72 19.95
C THR A 79 -0.45 -7.42 19.73
N LYS A 80 0.60 -6.93 20.40
CA LYS A 80 1.92 -7.56 20.37
C LYS A 80 1.90 -8.95 20.96
N GLN A 81 1.23 -9.13 22.09
CA GLN A 81 1.13 -10.43 22.76
C GLN A 81 0.37 -11.43 21.88
N ALA A 82 -0.75 -11.02 21.27
CA ALA A 82 -1.49 -11.85 20.31
C ALA A 82 -0.62 -12.28 19.13
N GLY A 83 0.22 -11.38 18.61
CA GLY A 83 1.19 -11.69 17.55
C GLY A 83 2.23 -12.72 18.01
N ILE A 84 2.79 -12.57 19.21
CA ILE A 84 3.74 -13.52 19.80
C ILE A 84 3.10 -14.91 19.95
N ASP A 85 1.88 -14.98 20.44
CA ASP A 85 1.19 -16.25 20.65
C ASP A 85 0.81 -16.92 19.32
N ALA A 86 0.44 -16.13 18.32
CA ALA A 86 0.24 -16.64 16.96
C ALA A 86 1.55 -17.21 16.37
N ILE A 87 2.68 -16.54 16.54
CA ILE A 87 3.98 -17.05 16.10
C ILE A 87 4.33 -18.38 16.79
N LYS A 88 4.09 -18.50 18.08
CA LYS A 88 4.33 -19.75 18.82
C LYS A 88 3.47 -20.91 18.33
N LYS A 89 2.22 -20.63 17.93
CA LYS A 89 1.26 -21.65 17.45
C LYS A 89 1.47 -22.02 15.99
N TYR A 90 1.69 -21.05 15.11
CA TYR A 90 1.64 -21.21 13.66
C TYR A 90 2.99 -21.03 12.97
N GLY A 91 4.00 -20.55 13.69
CA GLY A 91 5.25 -20.09 13.08
C GLY A 91 5.12 -18.69 12.47
N THR A 92 6.05 -18.33 11.59
CA THR A 92 6.15 -16.98 11.02
C THR A 92 5.31 -16.76 9.77
N GLY A 93 4.56 -17.77 9.33
CA GLY A 93 3.67 -17.66 8.17
C GLY A 93 3.03 -18.99 7.79
N ALA A 94 2.00 -18.93 6.96
CA ALA A 94 1.25 -20.11 6.50
C ALA A 94 2.01 -20.97 5.49
N CYS A 95 3.08 -20.44 4.86
CA CYS A 95 3.99 -21.12 3.93
C CYS A 95 3.31 -21.79 2.72
N ALA A 96 2.03 -21.56 2.50
CA ALA A 96 1.26 -22.08 1.37
C ALA A 96 0.15 -21.11 0.97
N ALA A 97 -0.34 -21.22 -0.27
CA ALA A 97 -1.52 -20.49 -0.69
C ALA A 97 -2.77 -21.02 0.06
N GLN A 98 -3.67 -20.12 0.43
CA GLN A 98 -4.89 -20.49 1.18
C GLN A 98 -5.70 -21.59 0.49
N VAL A 99 -5.84 -21.52 -0.83
CA VAL A 99 -6.61 -22.48 -1.64
C VAL A 99 -6.01 -23.91 -1.65
N ILE A 100 -4.72 -24.06 -1.32
CA ILE A 100 -4.04 -25.37 -1.35
C ILE A 100 -3.92 -25.97 0.05
N GLY A 101 -3.61 -25.15 1.07
CA GLY A 101 -3.37 -25.65 2.42
C GLY A 101 -2.88 -24.58 3.40
N GLY A 102 -2.72 -23.34 2.95
CA GLY A 102 -2.31 -22.20 3.79
C GLY A 102 -3.46 -21.48 4.47
N TYR A 103 -4.68 -22.05 4.48
CA TYR A 103 -5.84 -21.49 5.17
C TYR A 103 -5.90 -22.03 6.61
N LEU A 104 -5.39 -21.23 7.54
CA LEU A 104 -5.34 -21.59 8.96
C LEU A 104 -6.67 -21.25 9.66
N ASP A 105 -6.91 -21.88 10.82
CA ASP A 105 -8.09 -21.61 11.67
C ASP A 105 -8.18 -20.12 12.09
N ILE A 106 -7.04 -19.46 12.31
CA ILE A 106 -6.98 -18.03 12.62
C ILE A 106 -7.48 -17.16 11.44
N HIS A 107 -7.25 -17.56 10.19
CA HIS A 107 -7.81 -16.86 9.03
C HIS A 107 -9.33 -16.95 9.02
N GLN A 108 -9.88 -18.15 9.20
CA GLN A 108 -11.33 -18.37 9.26
C GLN A 108 -11.98 -17.58 10.39
N GLN A 109 -11.35 -17.56 11.58
CA GLN A 109 -11.86 -16.80 12.72
C GLN A 109 -11.88 -15.30 12.40
N LEU A 110 -10.81 -14.75 11.84
CA LEU A 110 -10.70 -13.33 11.48
C LEU A 110 -11.78 -12.95 10.44
N GLU A 111 -12.00 -13.78 9.41
CA GLU A 111 -13.03 -13.53 8.41
C GLU A 111 -14.41 -13.46 9.04
N LYS A 112 -14.75 -14.38 9.95
CA LYS A 112 -16.03 -14.36 10.68
C LYS A 112 -16.20 -13.13 11.56
N GLU A 113 -15.14 -12.75 12.29
CA GLU A 113 -15.17 -11.57 13.14
C GLU A 113 -15.32 -10.28 12.34
N ILE A 114 -14.60 -10.14 11.22
CA ILE A 114 -14.73 -8.99 10.32
C ILE A 114 -16.13 -8.94 9.71
N ALA A 115 -16.63 -10.04 9.17
CA ALA A 115 -17.98 -10.11 8.59
C ALA A 115 -19.03 -9.66 9.61
N SER A 116 -18.96 -10.19 10.84
CA SER A 116 -19.85 -9.81 11.93
C SER A 116 -19.72 -8.32 12.29
N PHE A 117 -18.51 -7.79 12.38
CA PHE A 117 -18.24 -6.39 12.74
C PHE A 117 -18.81 -5.42 11.71
N VAL A 118 -18.69 -5.72 10.42
CA VAL A 118 -19.19 -4.85 9.33
C VAL A 118 -20.62 -5.16 8.93
N GLY A 119 -21.28 -6.16 9.55
CA GLY A 119 -22.66 -6.54 9.26
C GLY A 119 -22.84 -7.21 7.90
N GLN A 120 -21.85 -7.97 7.44
CA GLN A 120 -21.90 -8.76 6.21
C GLN A 120 -22.00 -10.26 6.52
N GLU A 121 -22.45 -11.06 5.55
CA GLU A 121 -22.57 -12.51 5.71
C GLU A 121 -21.22 -13.19 5.80
N GLU A 122 -20.26 -12.75 4.96
CA GLU A 122 -18.93 -13.32 4.85
C GLU A 122 -17.86 -12.25 4.58
N ALA A 123 -16.60 -12.59 4.82
CA ALA A 123 -15.44 -11.81 4.46
C ALA A 123 -14.36 -12.71 3.85
N ILE A 124 -13.48 -12.14 3.05
CA ILE A 124 -12.34 -12.83 2.44
C ILE A 124 -11.09 -12.04 2.74
N LEU A 125 -10.06 -12.72 3.23
CA LEU A 125 -8.76 -12.13 3.52
C LEU A 125 -7.83 -12.16 2.30
N PHE A 126 -7.11 -11.07 2.12
CA PHE A 126 -6.01 -10.94 1.16
C PHE A 126 -4.72 -10.59 1.90
N SER A 127 -3.58 -10.91 1.32
CA SER A 127 -2.26 -10.60 1.89
C SER A 127 -1.93 -9.10 1.92
N SER A 128 -2.69 -8.29 1.20
CA SER A 128 -2.55 -6.83 1.17
C SER A 128 -3.80 -6.16 0.64
N GLY A 129 -4.04 -4.89 1.01
CA GLY A 129 -5.11 -4.07 0.42
C GLY A 129 -4.91 -3.84 -1.07
N PHE A 130 -3.67 -3.77 -1.55
CA PHE A 130 -3.39 -3.72 -2.99
C PHE A 130 -3.90 -4.97 -3.69
N GLY A 131 -3.57 -6.15 -3.16
CA GLY A 131 -4.03 -7.44 -3.68
C GLY A 131 -5.55 -7.57 -3.63
N ALA A 132 -6.19 -7.10 -2.56
CA ALA A 132 -7.65 -7.09 -2.42
C ALA A 132 -8.31 -6.24 -3.52
N ASN A 133 -7.92 -4.98 -3.67
CA ASN A 133 -8.48 -4.10 -4.70
C ASN A 133 -8.27 -4.66 -6.12
N ALA A 134 -7.05 -5.09 -6.44
CA ALA A 134 -6.75 -5.63 -7.75
C ALA A 134 -7.49 -6.95 -8.03
N GLY A 135 -7.55 -7.83 -7.03
CA GLY A 135 -8.19 -9.15 -7.15
C GLY A 135 -9.70 -9.05 -7.29
N ILE A 136 -10.36 -8.26 -6.44
CA ILE A 136 -11.81 -8.09 -6.44
C ILE A 136 -12.29 -7.49 -7.76
N LEU A 137 -11.67 -6.41 -8.21
CA LEU A 137 -12.08 -5.74 -9.45
C LEU A 137 -11.91 -6.66 -10.66
N ARG A 138 -10.83 -7.43 -10.71
CA ARG A 138 -10.61 -8.40 -11.80
C ARG A 138 -11.58 -9.59 -11.74
N ALA A 139 -12.00 -9.99 -10.56
CA ALA A 139 -12.93 -11.11 -10.40
C ALA A 139 -14.38 -10.74 -10.72
N LEU A 140 -14.78 -9.51 -10.38
CA LEU A 140 -16.17 -9.09 -10.49
C LEU A 140 -16.52 -8.42 -11.81
N LEU A 141 -15.54 -7.73 -12.46
CA LEU A 141 -15.83 -6.92 -13.64
C LEU A 141 -15.48 -7.64 -14.93
N GLY A 142 -16.43 -7.64 -15.87
CA GLY A 142 -16.33 -8.25 -17.20
C GLY A 142 -16.55 -7.25 -18.34
N GLN A 143 -16.65 -7.76 -19.55
CA GLN A 143 -16.70 -6.95 -20.80
C GLN A 143 -17.87 -5.96 -20.87
N ASN A 144 -18.98 -6.28 -20.20
CA ASN A 144 -20.20 -5.49 -20.27
C ASN A 144 -20.38 -4.54 -19.07
N ASP A 145 -19.40 -4.51 -18.18
CA ASP A 145 -19.45 -3.67 -16.98
C ASP A 145 -18.79 -2.30 -17.24
N ILE A 146 -19.25 -1.31 -16.51
CA ILE A 146 -18.73 0.05 -16.51
C ILE A 146 -18.24 0.39 -15.11
N ALA A 147 -16.98 0.81 -14.99
CA ALA A 147 -16.44 1.30 -13.73
C ALA A 147 -16.49 2.83 -13.70
N LEU A 148 -17.23 3.37 -12.71
CA LEU A 148 -17.20 4.79 -12.38
C LEU A 148 -16.17 5.01 -11.28
N ILE A 149 -15.19 5.87 -11.53
CA ILE A 149 -14.06 6.06 -10.61
C ILE A 149 -13.88 7.53 -10.26
N ASP A 150 -13.38 7.77 -9.06
CA ASP A 150 -12.87 9.07 -8.64
C ASP A 150 -11.50 9.35 -9.28
N PRO A 151 -11.18 10.60 -9.69
CA PRO A 151 -9.87 10.96 -10.26
C PRO A 151 -8.67 10.63 -9.36
N TYR A 152 -8.88 10.57 -8.05
CA TYR A 152 -7.85 10.28 -7.05
C TYR A 152 -7.91 8.85 -6.51
N ILE A 153 -8.62 7.95 -7.21
CA ILE A 153 -8.70 6.55 -6.80
C ILE A 153 -7.30 5.93 -6.64
N HIS A 154 -7.15 5.09 -5.64
CA HIS A 154 -5.86 4.47 -5.34
C HIS A 154 -5.34 3.62 -6.51
N THR A 155 -4.04 3.64 -6.73
CA THR A 155 -3.36 2.94 -7.84
C THR A 155 -3.64 1.43 -7.90
N SER A 156 -3.92 0.78 -6.77
CA SER A 156 -4.29 -0.64 -6.72
C SER A 156 -5.63 -0.93 -7.41
N ALA A 157 -6.61 -0.01 -7.28
CA ALA A 157 -7.87 -0.15 -7.99
C ALA A 157 -7.68 0.07 -9.50
N MET A 158 -6.87 1.07 -9.89
CA MET A 158 -6.49 1.26 -11.29
C MET A 158 -5.77 0.04 -11.87
N ALA A 159 -4.90 -0.61 -11.10
CA ALA A 159 -4.22 -1.84 -11.51
C ALA A 159 -5.22 -3.00 -11.72
N GLY A 160 -6.21 -3.10 -10.84
CA GLY A 160 -7.31 -4.06 -10.99
C GLY A 160 -8.12 -3.83 -12.26
N LEU A 161 -8.55 -2.59 -12.50
CA LEU A 161 -9.32 -2.20 -13.68
C LEU A 161 -8.57 -2.45 -14.99
N LYS A 162 -7.28 -2.13 -15.06
CA LYS A 162 -6.44 -2.42 -16.23
C LYS A 162 -6.33 -3.93 -16.53
N GLY A 163 -6.51 -4.76 -15.53
CA GLY A 163 -6.47 -6.22 -15.67
C GLY A 163 -7.83 -6.87 -15.98
N THR A 164 -8.91 -6.07 -16.08
CA THR A 164 -10.24 -6.54 -16.45
C THR A 164 -10.41 -6.56 -17.98
N ASN A 165 -11.44 -7.26 -18.44
CA ASN A 165 -11.84 -7.26 -19.85
C ASN A 165 -12.86 -6.15 -20.17
N ILE A 166 -12.90 -5.08 -19.40
CA ILE A 166 -13.78 -3.94 -19.64
C ILE A 166 -13.43 -3.31 -20.98
N THR A 167 -14.42 -3.17 -21.88
CA THR A 167 -14.26 -2.54 -23.21
C THR A 167 -14.30 -1.01 -23.14
N SER A 168 -14.87 -0.44 -22.09
CA SER A 168 -14.93 1.01 -21.84
C SER A 168 -13.83 1.43 -20.87
N ASN A 169 -13.12 2.51 -21.19
CA ASN A 169 -12.18 3.11 -20.25
C ASN A 169 -12.93 3.59 -18.99
N PRO A 170 -12.33 3.43 -17.79
CA PRO A 170 -12.89 4.00 -16.58
C PRO A 170 -13.12 5.51 -16.76
N GLN A 171 -14.32 5.97 -16.42
CA GLN A 171 -14.67 7.39 -16.51
C GLN A 171 -14.52 8.03 -15.14
N PRO A 172 -13.72 9.10 -15.00
CA PRO A 172 -13.66 9.83 -13.74
C PRO A 172 -14.99 10.53 -13.48
N LEU A 173 -15.49 10.41 -12.24
CA LEU A 173 -16.63 11.20 -11.81
C LEU A 173 -16.23 12.68 -11.70
N PRO A 174 -17.08 13.61 -12.16
CA PRO A 174 -16.82 15.02 -11.94
C PRO A 174 -16.83 15.30 -10.42
N VAL A 175 -15.72 15.77 -9.91
CA VAL A 175 -15.64 16.21 -8.50
C VAL A 175 -16.33 17.58 -8.43
N PRO A 176 -17.33 17.76 -7.57
CA PRO A 176 -17.86 19.10 -7.30
C PRO A 176 -16.72 19.95 -6.72
N VAL A 177 -16.29 20.96 -7.43
CA VAL A 177 -15.36 21.96 -6.87
C VAL A 177 -16.17 22.75 -5.83
N PRO A 178 -15.79 22.75 -4.54
CA PRO A 178 -16.44 23.60 -3.56
C PRO A 178 -16.31 25.06 -4.01
N ARG A 179 -17.44 25.79 -4.07
CA ARG A 179 -17.47 27.22 -4.35
C ARG A 179 -17.02 28.00 -3.14
#